data_eb8c64b577d20881d40f9dc9a67b2af2
#
_entry.id   eb8c64b577d20881d40f9dc9a67b2af2
#
_cell.length_a   1.000
_cell.length_b   1.000
_cell.length_c   1.000
_cell.angle_alpha   90.00
_cell.angle_beta   90.00
_cell.angle_gamma   90.00
#
_symmetry.space_group_name_H-M   'P 1'
#
loop_
_entity.id
_entity.type
_entity.pdbx_description
1 polymer ?
#
loop_
_entity_poly.entity_id
_entity_poly.type
_entity_poly.pdbx_seq_one_letter_code
_entity_poly.pdbx_strand_id
1 'polypeptide(L)'
;MRKFNDLSFSTSWNWRNAWHKNYTGRDVLEEIIGLGFNKAELNYKITKEILKSMYPIIESGEVEVTSLHNVFPYTQDQRLDTDSIFFAYDDEELRSKAVHATINTIDHAHQLGAKAVVTHIATTPRELMVYDRQLKELYRQGKRKSEDYHVLFKEMVLTRDKTMNQNMKSIIYCMELLLNHIEKKNYKIILGIENRAMCYQIPSYNEAKYIIDHLNSDRLGFWLDTGHSVMMENLGLHNRDELYQLQDKIVGVHIHDAIGVNDHFAPYMKSDCIDEFLPIIKNVELKVLELGCKNSKEDIIKGTSILYDKLMR
;
A
#
# COMPACT_ATOMS: atom_id res chain seq x y z
N MET A 1 -24.67 -15.15 -4.92
CA MET A 1 -23.86 -13.94 -4.92
C MET A 1 -22.71 -14.14 -5.89
N ARG A 2 -22.27 -13.11 -6.64
CA ARG A 2 -21.13 -13.18 -7.54
C ARG A 2 -19.86 -13.46 -6.75
N LYS A 3 -18.97 -14.30 -7.28
CA LYS A 3 -17.64 -14.57 -6.69
C LYS A 3 -16.56 -13.81 -7.48
N PHE A 4 -15.58 -13.25 -6.75
CA PHE A 4 -14.49 -12.45 -7.29
C PHE A 4 -13.14 -13.16 -7.07
N ASN A 5 -13.01 -14.38 -7.61
CA ASN A 5 -11.90 -15.29 -7.30
C ASN A 5 -10.51 -14.78 -7.70
N ASP A 6 -10.43 -13.84 -8.66
CA ASP A 6 -9.16 -13.27 -9.13
C ASP A 6 -8.77 -11.98 -8.39
N LEU A 7 -9.60 -11.55 -7.44
CA LEU A 7 -9.37 -10.36 -6.64
C LEU A 7 -9.20 -10.73 -5.17
N SER A 8 -8.28 -10.07 -4.50
CA SER A 8 -8.13 -10.08 -3.05
C SER A 8 -8.83 -8.87 -2.43
N PHE A 9 -9.21 -8.97 -1.17
CA PHE A 9 -9.82 -7.88 -0.43
C PHE A 9 -9.00 -7.60 0.83
N SER A 10 -8.61 -6.32 1.04
CA SER A 10 -7.83 -5.94 2.21
C SER A 10 -8.71 -5.79 3.45
N THR A 11 -8.25 -6.31 4.58
CA THR A 11 -8.87 -6.09 5.89
C THR A 11 -8.78 -4.63 6.36
N SER A 12 -8.19 -3.72 5.56
CA SER A 12 -8.21 -2.28 5.79
C SER A 12 -9.61 -1.71 5.95
N TRP A 13 -10.60 -2.31 5.30
CA TRP A 13 -12.01 -1.90 5.38
C TRP A 13 -12.66 -2.20 6.73
N ASN A 14 -12.40 -3.37 7.32
CA ASN A 14 -13.18 -3.87 8.46
C ASN A 14 -12.38 -4.26 9.71
N TRP A 15 -11.03 -4.09 9.73
CA TRP A 15 -10.21 -4.41 10.90
C TRP A 15 -10.70 -3.75 12.20
N ARG A 16 -11.30 -2.56 12.12
CA ARG A 16 -11.81 -1.80 13.28
C ARG A 16 -12.87 -2.56 14.04
N ASN A 17 -13.65 -3.37 13.35
CA ASN A 17 -14.71 -4.17 13.97
C ASN A 17 -14.12 -5.14 14.99
N ALA A 18 -12.97 -5.76 14.68
CA ALA A 18 -12.29 -6.70 15.57
C ALA A 18 -11.67 -6.06 16.83
N TRP A 19 -11.61 -4.72 16.93
CA TRP A 19 -11.18 -4.00 18.11
C TRP A 19 -12.33 -3.73 19.10
N HIS A 20 -13.56 -4.09 18.72
CA HIS A 20 -14.74 -4.05 19.59
C HIS A 20 -14.97 -5.39 20.28
N LYS A 21 -15.55 -5.36 21.50
CA LYS A 21 -15.91 -6.60 22.22
C LYS A 21 -16.87 -7.46 21.39
N ASN A 22 -16.63 -8.77 21.39
CA ASN A 22 -17.40 -9.79 20.69
C ASN A 22 -17.25 -9.83 19.15
N TYR A 23 -16.24 -9.19 18.59
CA TYR A 23 -15.91 -9.30 17.18
C TYR A 23 -14.51 -9.88 17.04
N THR A 24 -14.34 -10.94 16.28
CA THR A 24 -13.10 -11.71 16.16
C THR A 24 -12.48 -11.55 14.78
N GLY A 25 -11.24 -12.03 14.60
CA GLY A 25 -10.63 -12.10 13.27
C GLY A 25 -11.39 -13.05 12.34
N ARG A 26 -12.06 -14.08 12.89
CA ARG A 26 -12.94 -14.94 12.12
C ARG A 26 -14.08 -14.12 11.49
N ASP A 27 -14.76 -13.28 12.28
CA ASP A 27 -15.85 -12.42 11.79
C ASP A 27 -15.36 -11.44 10.69
N VAL A 28 -14.11 -10.93 10.81
CA VAL A 28 -13.48 -10.08 9.77
C VAL A 28 -13.39 -10.83 8.44
N LEU A 29 -12.93 -12.08 8.44
CA LEU A 29 -12.81 -12.88 7.22
C LEU A 29 -14.18 -13.33 6.71
N GLU A 30 -15.12 -13.68 7.59
CA GLU A 30 -16.50 -14.05 7.20
C GLU A 30 -17.23 -12.88 6.51
N GLU A 31 -16.98 -11.62 6.93
CA GLU A 31 -17.49 -10.46 6.19
C GLU A 31 -16.94 -10.36 4.78
N ILE A 32 -15.63 -10.63 4.59
CA ILE A 32 -14.98 -10.62 3.27
C ILE A 32 -15.57 -11.73 2.39
N ILE A 33 -15.75 -12.94 2.93
CA ILE A 33 -16.45 -14.04 2.24
C ILE A 33 -17.87 -13.61 1.88
N GLY A 34 -18.56 -12.94 2.80
CA GLY A 34 -19.91 -12.40 2.61
C GLY A 34 -19.99 -11.32 1.51
N LEU A 35 -18.91 -10.71 1.07
CA LEU A 35 -18.82 -9.81 -0.09
C LEU A 35 -18.55 -10.56 -1.40
N GLY A 36 -18.20 -11.85 -1.36
CA GLY A 36 -17.92 -12.68 -2.53
C GLY A 36 -16.44 -12.93 -2.79
N PHE A 37 -15.55 -12.61 -1.84
CA PHE A 37 -14.11 -12.87 -1.96
C PHE A 37 -13.70 -14.10 -1.16
N ASN A 38 -12.73 -14.84 -1.69
CA ASN A 38 -12.05 -15.95 -1.01
C ASN A 38 -10.54 -15.72 -0.89
N LYS A 39 -10.07 -14.50 -1.20
CA LYS A 39 -8.68 -14.07 -1.07
C LYS A 39 -8.63 -12.80 -0.25
N ALA A 40 -7.66 -12.72 0.67
CA ALA A 40 -7.51 -11.56 1.55
C ALA A 40 -6.07 -11.08 1.63
N GLU A 41 -5.92 -9.76 1.77
CA GLU A 41 -4.74 -9.14 2.33
C GLU A 41 -4.98 -8.82 3.79
N LEU A 42 -4.02 -9.17 4.67
CA LEU A 42 -4.11 -8.81 6.08
C LEU A 42 -3.39 -7.50 6.34
N ASN A 43 -4.15 -6.51 6.83
CA ASN A 43 -3.68 -5.16 7.11
C ASN A 43 -2.84 -5.11 8.41
N TYR A 44 -1.95 -4.14 8.49
CA TYR A 44 -1.05 -3.89 9.64
C TYR A 44 -1.75 -3.57 10.98
N LYS A 45 -3.07 -3.41 11.01
CA LYS A 45 -3.84 -3.23 12.26
C LYS A 45 -4.36 -4.56 12.86
N ILE A 46 -4.08 -5.68 12.25
CA ILE A 46 -4.43 -7.00 12.78
C ILE A 46 -3.47 -7.36 13.92
N THR A 47 -3.99 -7.49 15.14
CA THR A 47 -3.20 -7.91 16.31
C THR A 47 -2.95 -9.41 16.32
N LYS A 48 -2.03 -9.88 17.16
CA LYS A 48 -1.77 -11.33 17.33
C LYS A 48 -3.02 -12.09 17.78
N GLU A 49 -3.85 -11.49 18.62
CA GLU A 49 -5.10 -12.08 19.11
C GLU A 49 -6.13 -12.21 17.99
N ILE A 50 -6.28 -11.15 17.18
CA ILE A 50 -7.16 -11.16 16.01
C ILE A 50 -6.69 -12.21 15.01
N LEU A 51 -5.39 -12.24 14.68
CA LEU A 51 -4.80 -13.23 13.78
C LEU A 51 -5.07 -14.66 14.26
N LYS A 52 -4.88 -14.93 15.57
CA LYS A 52 -5.13 -16.25 16.15
C LYS A 52 -6.54 -16.76 15.87
N SER A 53 -7.53 -15.89 15.85
CA SER A 53 -8.93 -16.28 15.55
C SER A 53 -9.21 -16.40 14.05
N MET A 54 -8.29 -15.97 13.17
CA MET A 54 -8.39 -16.15 11.71
C MET A 54 -7.91 -17.54 11.25
N TYR A 55 -6.98 -18.17 11.97
CA TYR A 55 -6.36 -19.43 11.56
C TYR A 55 -7.36 -20.53 11.14
N PRO A 56 -8.48 -20.78 11.85
CA PRO A 56 -9.39 -21.85 11.44
C PRO A 56 -9.96 -21.68 10.02
N ILE A 57 -10.24 -20.44 9.58
CA ILE A 57 -10.73 -20.14 8.23
C ILE A 57 -9.59 -20.23 7.20
N ILE A 58 -8.40 -19.76 7.57
CA ILE A 58 -7.22 -19.81 6.67
C ILE A 58 -6.79 -21.26 6.46
N GLU A 59 -6.67 -22.04 7.55
CA GLU A 59 -6.26 -23.46 7.50
C GLU A 59 -7.30 -24.37 6.82
N SER A 60 -8.59 -24.03 6.86
CA SER A 60 -9.63 -24.73 6.11
C SER A 60 -9.55 -24.49 4.59
N GLY A 61 -8.81 -23.44 4.17
CA GLY A 61 -8.74 -23.04 2.75
C GLY A 61 -9.94 -22.23 2.27
N GLU A 62 -10.86 -21.83 3.17
CA GLU A 62 -11.98 -20.94 2.81
C GLU A 62 -11.49 -19.55 2.38
N VAL A 63 -10.39 -19.09 2.95
CA VAL A 63 -9.71 -17.84 2.58
C VAL A 63 -8.22 -18.10 2.34
N GLU A 64 -7.72 -17.71 1.17
CA GLU A 64 -6.30 -17.62 0.84
C GLU A 64 -5.77 -16.25 1.27
N VAL A 65 -4.69 -16.21 2.06
CA VAL A 65 -3.97 -14.96 2.35
C VAL A 65 -2.99 -14.71 1.22
N THR A 66 -3.19 -13.64 0.45
CA THR A 66 -2.37 -13.33 -0.74
C THR A 66 -1.20 -12.40 -0.45
N SER A 67 -1.38 -11.47 0.48
CA SER A 67 -0.37 -10.50 0.90
C SER A 67 -0.57 -10.07 2.35
N LEU A 68 0.50 -9.56 2.95
CA LEU A 68 0.47 -8.87 4.24
C LEU A 68 0.94 -7.43 4.05
N HIS A 69 0.27 -6.52 4.73
CA HIS A 69 0.72 -5.13 4.79
C HIS A 69 1.65 -4.94 6.00
N ASN A 70 2.88 -4.46 5.77
CA ASN A 70 3.88 -4.21 6.83
C ASN A 70 3.44 -3.01 7.70
N VAL A 71 3.63 -3.02 9.02
CA VAL A 71 4.25 -3.99 9.91
C VAL A 71 3.19 -4.95 10.46
N PHE A 72 3.42 -6.24 10.34
CA PHE A 72 2.44 -7.25 10.73
C PHE A 72 3.07 -8.32 11.66
N PRO A 73 2.35 -8.81 12.70
CA PRO A 73 1.10 -8.27 13.26
C PRO A 73 1.27 -6.89 13.88
N TYR A 74 0.16 -6.21 14.18
CA TYR A 74 0.12 -4.86 14.75
C TYR A 74 1.10 -4.66 15.91
N THR A 75 1.80 -3.54 15.89
CA THR A 75 2.68 -3.07 16.97
C THR A 75 2.15 -1.80 17.60
N GLN A 76 2.29 -1.66 18.93
CA GLN A 76 1.91 -0.42 19.63
C GLN A 76 3.02 0.65 19.56
N ASP A 77 4.24 0.29 19.14
CA ASP A 77 5.33 1.25 19.00
C ASP A 77 5.09 2.15 17.78
N GLN A 78 4.71 3.40 18.04
CA GLN A 78 4.43 4.39 16.99
C GLN A 78 5.64 4.68 16.09
N ARG A 79 6.86 4.38 16.54
CA ARG A 79 8.07 4.53 15.72
C ARG A 79 8.17 3.44 14.65
N LEU A 80 7.44 2.35 14.82
CA LEU A 80 7.32 1.24 13.88
C LEU A 80 5.98 1.24 13.13
N ASP A 81 5.18 2.31 13.28
CA ASP A 81 3.97 2.48 12.45
C ASP A 81 4.37 2.54 10.97
N THR A 82 3.54 1.98 10.10
CA THR A 82 3.80 1.90 8.67
C THR A 82 4.03 3.26 8.01
N ASP A 83 3.47 4.33 8.59
CA ASP A 83 3.64 5.71 8.12
C ASP A 83 4.69 6.52 8.90
N SER A 84 5.55 5.85 9.69
CA SER A 84 6.65 6.50 10.41
C SER A 84 7.84 6.81 9.49
N ILE A 85 8.90 7.43 10.04
CA ILE A 85 10.18 7.66 9.32
C ILE A 85 10.80 6.33 8.86
N PHE A 86 10.60 5.29 9.63
CA PHE A 86 10.88 3.88 9.35
C PHE A 86 12.34 3.62 8.90
N PHE A 87 12.61 3.21 7.66
CA PHE A 87 13.97 2.93 7.19
C PHE A 87 14.83 4.19 7.01
N ALA A 88 14.24 5.37 7.11
CA ALA A 88 14.94 6.65 7.01
C ALA A 88 15.31 7.26 8.38
N TYR A 89 15.17 6.55 9.51
CA TYR A 89 15.67 7.04 10.78
C TYR A 89 17.18 7.27 10.74
N ASP A 90 17.66 8.39 11.29
CA ASP A 90 19.09 8.65 11.50
C ASP A 90 19.68 7.73 12.59
N ASP A 91 18.85 7.33 13.55
CA ASP A 91 19.18 6.41 14.64
C ASP A 91 19.27 4.97 14.13
N GLU A 92 20.45 4.36 14.25
CA GLU A 92 20.72 2.99 13.81
C GLU A 92 19.91 1.94 14.60
N GLU A 93 19.65 2.16 15.89
CA GLU A 93 18.85 1.24 16.70
C GLU A 93 17.39 1.24 16.21
N LEU A 94 16.82 2.40 15.90
CA LEU A 94 15.48 2.51 15.35
C LEU A 94 15.38 1.87 13.96
N ARG A 95 16.38 2.08 13.08
CA ARG A 95 16.42 1.38 11.77
C ARG A 95 16.48 -0.13 11.94
N SER A 96 17.33 -0.62 12.86
CA SER A 96 17.41 -2.04 13.16
C SER A 96 16.08 -2.59 13.66
N LYS A 97 15.36 -1.89 14.52
CA LYS A 97 14.01 -2.27 14.98
C LYS A 97 13.01 -2.33 13.81
N ALA A 98 13.04 -1.36 12.89
CA ALA A 98 12.19 -1.36 11.71
C ALA A 98 12.48 -2.56 10.79
N VAL A 99 13.75 -2.88 10.56
CA VAL A 99 14.16 -4.07 9.80
C VAL A 99 13.66 -5.36 10.49
N HIS A 100 13.86 -5.50 11.80
CA HIS A 100 13.39 -6.69 12.53
C HIS A 100 11.86 -6.82 12.52
N ALA A 101 11.12 -5.71 12.62
CA ALA A 101 9.66 -5.72 12.51
C ALA A 101 9.21 -6.18 11.13
N THR A 102 9.89 -5.75 10.07
CA THR A 102 9.60 -6.17 8.69
C THR A 102 10.00 -7.63 8.45
N ILE A 103 11.14 -8.10 8.98
CA ILE A 103 11.51 -9.52 8.96
C ILE A 103 10.40 -10.37 9.61
N ASN A 104 9.88 -9.94 10.76
CA ASN A 104 8.76 -10.64 11.39
C ASN A 104 7.51 -10.68 10.50
N THR A 105 7.21 -9.61 9.75
CA THR A 105 6.12 -9.61 8.77
C THR A 105 6.39 -10.62 7.64
N ILE A 106 7.62 -10.68 7.11
CA ILE A 106 8.04 -11.62 6.08
C ILE A 106 7.89 -13.07 6.56
N ASP A 107 8.32 -13.37 7.79
CA ASP A 107 8.19 -14.70 8.38
C ASP A 107 6.71 -15.10 8.55
N HIS A 108 5.83 -14.18 8.97
CA HIS A 108 4.38 -14.42 9.01
C HIS A 108 3.78 -14.61 7.62
N ALA A 109 4.22 -13.84 6.62
CA ALA A 109 3.77 -14.01 5.24
C ALA A 109 4.10 -15.41 4.73
N HIS A 110 5.31 -15.89 4.98
CA HIS A 110 5.69 -17.26 4.65
C HIS A 110 4.83 -18.32 5.38
N GLN A 111 4.60 -18.15 6.68
CA GLN A 111 3.78 -19.07 7.48
C GLN A 111 2.32 -19.15 7.01
N LEU A 112 1.77 -18.03 6.55
CA LEU A 112 0.39 -17.91 6.05
C LEU A 112 0.25 -18.30 4.57
N GLY A 113 1.35 -18.63 3.88
CA GLY A 113 1.34 -18.95 2.45
C GLY A 113 1.15 -17.73 1.55
N ALA A 114 1.29 -16.52 2.07
CA ALA A 114 1.19 -15.30 1.28
C ALA A 114 2.33 -15.19 0.25
N LYS A 115 2.08 -14.49 -0.85
CA LYS A 115 3.05 -14.30 -1.95
C LYS A 115 3.86 -13.02 -1.81
N ALA A 116 3.31 -12.00 -1.14
CA ALA A 116 3.94 -10.70 -1.03
C ALA A 116 3.78 -10.06 0.35
N VAL A 117 4.70 -9.13 0.64
CA VAL A 117 4.60 -8.16 1.72
C VAL A 117 4.59 -6.76 1.09
N VAL A 118 3.52 -6.01 1.31
CA VAL A 118 3.42 -4.60 0.90
C VAL A 118 4.13 -3.74 1.94
N THR A 119 4.98 -2.83 1.50
CA THR A 119 5.84 -2.07 2.39
C THR A 119 5.81 -0.58 2.08
N HIS A 120 5.44 0.21 3.08
CA HIS A 120 5.77 1.63 3.14
C HIS A 120 7.21 1.75 3.64
N ILE A 121 8.08 2.38 2.88
CA ILE A 121 9.51 2.32 3.19
C ILE A 121 9.99 3.46 4.07
N ALA A 122 9.41 4.65 3.94
CA ALA A 122 9.77 5.78 4.78
C ALA A 122 8.81 6.97 4.64
N THR A 123 8.89 7.89 5.60
CA THR A 123 8.44 9.27 5.46
C THR A 123 9.61 10.23 5.66
N THR A 124 9.50 11.40 5.06
CA THR A 124 10.45 12.50 5.26
C THR A 124 10.10 13.30 6.52
N PRO A 125 10.96 14.24 6.95
CA PRO A 125 10.71 15.08 8.12
C PRO A 125 9.43 15.90 8.06
N ARG A 126 9.00 16.36 9.25
CA ARG A 126 7.70 17.04 9.47
C ARG A 126 7.49 18.32 8.68
N GLU A 127 8.55 18.98 8.24
CA GLU A 127 8.47 20.21 7.44
C GLU A 127 7.66 19.99 6.16
N LEU A 128 7.85 18.86 5.52
CA LEU A 128 7.13 18.51 4.29
C LEU A 128 5.63 18.22 4.51
N MET A 129 5.22 17.85 5.72
CA MET A 129 3.80 17.69 6.06
C MET A 129 3.01 19.01 5.94
N VAL A 130 3.66 20.14 6.17
CA VAL A 130 3.03 21.46 6.01
C VAL A 130 2.75 21.75 4.54
N TYR A 131 3.72 21.46 3.67
CA TYR A 131 3.56 21.62 2.22
C TYR A 131 2.43 20.75 1.67
N ASP A 132 2.37 19.47 2.05
CA ASP A 132 1.31 18.55 1.62
C ASP A 132 -0.08 19.10 1.94
N ARG A 133 -0.28 19.53 3.18
CA ARG A 133 -1.56 20.11 3.62
C ARG A 133 -1.92 21.36 2.84
N GLN A 134 -0.97 22.27 2.65
CA GLN A 134 -1.20 23.55 1.94
C GLN A 134 -1.48 23.31 0.45
N LEU A 135 -0.73 22.43 -0.22
CA LEU A 135 -0.94 22.08 -1.62
C LEU A 135 -2.32 21.44 -1.82
N LYS A 136 -2.73 20.51 -0.95
CA LYS A 136 -4.07 19.89 -1.00
C LYS A 136 -5.18 20.91 -0.76
N GLU A 137 -4.95 21.88 0.13
CA GLU A 137 -5.93 22.94 0.38
C GLU A 137 -6.07 23.88 -0.82
N LEU A 138 -4.97 24.33 -1.42
CA LEU A 138 -5.00 25.13 -2.65
C LEU A 138 -5.64 24.37 -3.82
N TYR A 139 -5.38 23.07 -3.92
CA TYR A 139 -6.04 22.21 -4.90
C TYR A 139 -7.57 22.19 -4.71
N ARG A 140 -8.06 21.97 -3.47
CA ARG A 140 -9.50 21.97 -3.16
C ARG A 140 -10.18 23.31 -3.46
N GLN A 141 -9.44 24.40 -3.33
CA GLN A 141 -9.90 25.75 -3.69
C GLN A 141 -9.87 26.03 -5.22
N GLY A 142 -9.49 25.06 -6.05
CA GLY A 142 -9.34 25.25 -7.50
C GLY A 142 -8.12 26.08 -7.92
N LYS A 143 -7.17 26.32 -6.99
CA LYS A 143 -5.98 27.16 -7.21
C LYS A 143 -4.74 26.39 -7.67
N ARG A 144 -4.89 25.19 -8.23
CA ARG A 144 -3.79 24.36 -8.72
C ARG A 144 -2.87 25.07 -9.75
N LYS A 145 -3.42 26.06 -10.49
CA LYS A 145 -2.70 26.85 -11.50
C LYS A 145 -2.29 28.25 -11.02
N SER A 146 -2.45 28.57 -9.73
CA SER A 146 -2.07 29.87 -9.18
C SER A 146 -0.56 29.97 -8.97
N GLU A 147 -0.04 31.20 -8.94
CA GLU A 147 1.36 31.49 -8.61
C GLU A 147 1.72 30.95 -7.21
N ASP A 148 0.84 31.17 -6.21
CA ASP A 148 1.04 30.65 -4.86
C ASP A 148 1.24 29.12 -4.84
N TYR A 149 0.48 28.39 -5.67
CA TYR A 149 0.64 26.95 -5.79
C TYR A 149 2.01 26.58 -6.38
N HIS A 150 2.41 27.25 -7.46
CA HIS A 150 3.68 26.96 -8.13
C HIS A 150 4.89 27.25 -7.25
N VAL A 151 4.87 28.38 -6.53
CA VAL A 151 5.94 28.70 -5.56
C VAL A 151 6.03 27.66 -4.48
N LEU A 152 4.90 27.33 -3.83
CA LEU A 152 4.84 26.33 -2.76
C LEU A 152 5.26 24.93 -3.25
N PHE A 153 4.82 24.53 -4.44
CA PHE A 153 5.19 23.23 -5.03
C PHE A 153 6.69 23.15 -5.30
N LYS A 154 7.29 24.21 -5.86
CA LYS A 154 8.74 24.28 -6.10
C LYS A 154 9.55 24.17 -4.82
N GLU A 155 9.15 24.88 -3.76
CA GLU A 155 9.79 24.80 -2.45
C GLU A 155 9.69 23.38 -1.86
N MET A 156 8.53 22.77 -1.96
CA MET A 156 8.31 21.39 -1.53
C MET A 156 9.23 20.42 -2.25
N VAL A 157 9.32 20.49 -3.59
CA VAL A 157 10.19 19.60 -4.38
C VAL A 157 11.64 19.76 -3.97
N LEU A 158 12.15 21.00 -3.88
CA LEU A 158 13.54 21.27 -3.47
C LEU A 158 13.85 20.71 -2.08
N THR A 159 12.91 20.85 -1.14
CA THR A 159 13.07 20.34 0.23
C THR A 159 13.04 18.80 0.24
N ARG A 160 12.15 18.20 -0.55
CA ARG A 160 12.03 16.74 -0.69
C ARG A 160 13.33 16.14 -1.27
N ASP A 161 13.83 16.67 -2.36
CA ASP A 161 15.03 16.18 -3.04
C ASP A 161 16.26 16.20 -2.12
N LYS A 162 16.41 17.28 -1.34
CA LYS A 162 17.48 17.38 -0.35
C LYS A 162 17.39 16.28 0.72
N THR A 163 16.20 16.02 1.21
CA THR A 163 15.96 15.01 2.24
C THR A 163 16.15 13.60 1.69
N MET A 164 15.66 13.34 0.47
CA MET A 164 15.79 12.04 -0.18
C MET A 164 17.25 11.61 -0.36
N ASN A 165 18.10 12.52 -0.81
CA ASN A 165 19.54 12.24 -0.98
C ASN A 165 20.23 11.82 0.32
N GLN A 166 19.73 12.31 1.48
CA GLN A 166 20.24 11.92 2.79
C GLN A 166 19.76 10.52 3.21
N ASN A 167 18.49 10.20 2.94
CA ASN A 167 17.83 8.99 3.44
C ASN A 167 18.01 7.77 2.53
N MET A 168 18.29 7.96 1.25
CA MET A 168 18.33 6.87 0.27
C MET A 168 19.32 5.75 0.63
N LYS A 169 20.50 6.11 1.15
CA LYS A 169 21.50 5.12 1.58
C LYS A 169 20.99 4.22 2.71
N SER A 170 20.31 4.80 3.70
CA SER A 170 19.73 4.05 4.82
C SER A 170 18.60 3.14 4.35
N ILE A 171 17.74 3.62 3.46
CA ILE A 171 16.65 2.85 2.87
C ILE A 171 17.21 1.65 2.10
N ILE A 172 18.16 1.86 1.20
CA ILE A 172 18.78 0.78 0.41
C ILE A 172 19.41 -0.26 1.34
N TYR A 173 20.20 0.17 2.32
CA TYR A 173 20.81 -0.74 3.29
C TYR A 173 19.76 -1.58 4.05
N CYS A 174 18.68 -0.97 4.52
CA CYS A 174 17.60 -1.72 5.18
C CYS A 174 16.95 -2.73 4.24
N MET A 175 16.68 -2.34 2.99
CA MET A 175 16.09 -3.24 1.99
C MET A 175 17.02 -4.41 1.65
N GLU A 176 18.34 -4.19 1.55
CA GLU A 176 19.33 -5.26 1.37
C GLU A 176 19.26 -6.30 2.49
N LEU A 177 19.14 -5.85 3.75
CA LEU A 177 19.00 -6.76 4.89
C LEU A 177 17.74 -7.64 4.80
N LEU A 178 16.62 -7.06 4.34
CA LEU A 178 15.37 -7.80 4.14
C LEU A 178 15.49 -8.82 3.01
N LEU A 179 16.05 -8.42 1.88
CA LEU A 179 16.27 -9.31 0.72
C LEU A 179 17.22 -10.47 1.10
N ASN A 180 18.31 -10.17 1.79
CA ASN A 180 19.23 -11.19 2.30
C ASN A 180 18.53 -12.18 3.24
N HIS A 181 17.56 -11.72 4.08
CA HIS A 181 16.78 -12.62 4.91
C HIS A 181 15.91 -13.57 4.09
N ILE A 182 15.18 -13.03 3.09
CA ILE A 182 14.33 -13.81 2.18
C ILE A 182 15.16 -14.87 1.44
N GLU A 183 16.31 -14.50 0.90
CA GLU A 183 17.21 -15.41 0.18
C GLU A 183 17.79 -16.48 1.10
N LYS A 184 18.33 -16.10 2.25
CA LYS A 184 18.90 -17.02 3.25
C LYS A 184 17.89 -18.05 3.73
N LYS A 185 16.62 -17.67 3.85
CA LYS A 185 15.52 -18.55 4.24
C LYS A 185 14.91 -19.30 3.05
N ASN A 186 15.32 -19.00 1.83
CA ASN A 186 14.73 -19.53 0.59
C ASN A 186 13.21 -19.32 0.51
N TYR A 187 12.72 -18.19 1.00
CA TYR A 187 11.32 -17.83 0.93
C TYR A 187 10.95 -17.38 -0.48
N LYS A 188 9.68 -17.61 -0.87
CA LYS A 188 9.14 -17.17 -2.17
C LYS A 188 8.39 -15.83 -2.08
N ILE A 189 8.59 -15.12 -0.99
CA ILE A 189 7.98 -13.82 -0.74
C ILE A 189 8.60 -12.75 -1.64
N ILE A 190 7.75 -11.87 -2.17
CA ILE A 190 8.15 -10.66 -2.89
C ILE A 190 7.87 -9.45 -1.98
N LEU A 191 8.83 -8.55 -1.86
CA LEU A 191 8.62 -7.24 -1.24
C LEU A 191 8.08 -6.28 -2.30
N GLY A 192 6.88 -5.75 -2.07
CA GLY A 192 6.28 -4.71 -2.88
C GLY A 192 6.48 -3.35 -2.22
N ILE A 193 7.27 -2.46 -2.81
CA ILE A 193 7.38 -1.07 -2.34
C ILE A 193 6.27 -0.24 -2.96
N GLU A 194 5.42 0.36 -2.11
CA GLU A 194 4.19 1.01 -2.52
C GLU A 194 4.37 2.51 -2.75
N ASN A 195 3.79 3.05 -3.84
CA ASN A 195 3.68 4.51 -4.02
C ASN A 195 2.70 5.13 -3.03
N ARG A 196 3.00 6.36 -2.61
CA ARG A 196 2.37 6.97 -1.43
C ARG A 196 1.45 8.15 -1.78
N ALA A 197 0.50 8.45 -0.87
CA ALA A 197 -0.55 9.45 -1.01
C ALA A 197 -0.17 10.87 -0.54
N MET A 198 1.02 11.05 0.02
CA MET A 198 1.47 12.33 0.60
C MET A 198 2.84 12.72 0.04
N CYS A 199 3.04 14.02 -0.24
CA CYS A 199 4.30 14.49 -0.81
C CYS A 199 5.53 14.28 0.09
N TYR A 200 5.33 14.05 1.39
CA TYR A 200 6.40 13.73 2.34
C TYR A 200 6.66 12.23 2.51
N GLN A 201 5.92 11.38 1.83
CA GLN A 201 6.13 9.92 1.88
C GLN A 201 7.00 9.44 0.71
N ILE A 202 7.69 8.34 0.92
CA ILE A 202 8.61 7.69 0.01
C ILE A 202 8.08 6.27 -0.28
N PRO A 203 8.06 5.81 -1.54
CA PRO A 203 8.68 6.42 -2.71
C PRO A 203 7.71 7.21 -3.62
N SER A 204 8.25 8.11 -4.43
CA SER A 204 7.70 8.48 -5.74
C SER A 204 8.03 7.39 -6.77
N TYR A 205 7.52 7.50 -8.00
CA TYR A 205 7.84 6.54 -9.07
C TYR A 205 9.33 6.47 -9.39
N ASN A 206 10.00 7.63 -9.53
CA ASN A 206 11.43 7.68 -9.83
C ASN A 206 12.28 7.13 -8.68
N GLU A 207 11.87 7.37 -7.44
CA GLU A 207 12.54 6.82 -6.25
C GLU A 207 12.36 5.30 -6.17
N ALA A 208 11.15 4.79 -6.44
CA ALA A 208 10.89 3.36 -6.51
C ALA A 208 11.73 2.69 -7.59
N LYS A 209 11.74 3.28 -8.79
CA LYS A 209 12.58 2.80 -9.89
C LYS A 209 14.06 2.74 -9.51
N TYR A 210 14.58 3.81 -8.90
CA TYR A 210 15.98 3.85 -8.48
C TYR A 210 16.30 2.73 -7.47
N ILE A 211 15.45 2.52 -6.45
CA ILE A 211 15.65 1.48 -5.43
C ILE A 211 15.61 0.09 -6.06
N ILE A 212 14.63 -0.19 -6.91
CA ILE A 212 14.46 -1.51 -7.55
C ILE A 212 15.62 -1.81 -8.50
N ASP A 213 16.02 -0.85 -9.33
CA ASP A 213 17.13 -1.03 -10.27
C ASP A 213 18.47 -1.17 -9.54
N HIS A 214 18.67 -0.44 -8.43
CA HIS A 214 19.89 -0.53 -7.63
C HIS A 214 20.04 -1.89 -6.95
N LEU A 215 18.98 -2.38 -6.33
CA LEU A 215 18.99 -3.67 -5.61
C LEU A 215 18.90 -4.88 -6.54
N ASN A 216 18.31 -4.72 -7.71
CA ASN A 216 18.25 -5.70 -8.80
C ASN A 216 17.93 -7.14 -8.32
N SER A 217 16.89 -7.30 -7.52
CA SER A 217 16.47 -8.58 -6.94
C SER A 217 15.10 -9.03 -7.48
N ASP A 218 14.98 -10.32 -7.83
CA ASP A 218 13.70 -10.93 -8.21
C ASP A 218 12.70 -11.01 -7.04
N ARG A 219 13.13 -10.63 -5.82
CA ARG A 219 12.31 -10.58 -4.60
C ARG A 219 11.85 -9.18 -4.24
N LEU A 220 12.07 -8.20 -5.12
CA LEU A 220 11.68 -6.81 -4.95
C LEU A 220 10.93 -6.31 -6.17
N GLY A 221 9.81 -5.63 -5.95
CA GLY A 221 9.06 -4.99 -7.03
C GLY A 221 8.28 -3.78 -6.55
N PHE A 222 7.61 -3.15 -7.51
CA PHE A 222 6.75 -2.00 -7.27
C PHE A 222 5.33 -2.46 -6.96
N TRP A 223 4.73 -1.93 -5.90
CA TRP A 223 3.32 -2.12 -5.59
C TRP A 223 2.57 -0.86 -5.97
N LEU A 224 1.75 -0.96 -7.00
CA LEU A 224 1.01 0.17 -7.52
C LEU A 224 -0.26 0.38 -6.70
N ASP A 225 -0.38 1.54 -6.04
CA ASP A 225 -1.66 2.00 -5.52
C ASP A 225 -2.29 3.02 -6.49
N THR A 226 -3.49 2.68 -7.00
CA THR A 226 -4.17 3.46 -8.04
C THR A 226 -4.69 4.79 -7.54
N GLY A 227 -5.24 4.84 -6.32
CA GLY A 227 -5.77 6.07 -5.76
C GLY A 227 -4.68 7.04 -5.31
N HIS A 228 -3.59 6.53 -4.70
CA HIS A 228 -2.42 7.33 -4.38
C HIS A 228 -1.80 7.94 -5.64
N SER A 229 -1.76 7.18 -6.74
CA SER A 229 -1.31 7.66 -8.04
C SER A 229 -2.13 8.86 -8.50
N VAL A 230 -3.45 8.74 -8.52
CA VAL A 230 -4.37 9.81 -8.92
C VAL A 230 -4.18 11.06 -8.05
N MET A 231 -4.06 10.89 -6.72
CA MET A 231 -3.85 12.02 -5.82
C MET A 231 -2.55 12.76 -6.11
N MET A 232 -1.45 12.04 -6.29
CA MET A 232 -0.15 12.64 -6.53
C MET A 232 -0.02 13.24 -7.94
N GLU A 233 -0.67 12.67 -8.94
CA GLU A 233 -0.79 13.25 -10.28
C GLU A 233 -1.60 14.54 -10.25
N ASN A 234 -2.70 14.58 -9.52
CA ASN A 234 -3.51 15.79 -9.34
C ASN A 234 -2.71 16.92 -8.67
N LEU A 235 -1.82 16.60 -7.75
CA LEU A 235 -0.90 17.58 -7.16
C LEU A 235 0.31 17.88 -8.06
N GLY A 236 0.60 17.04 -9.07
CA GLY A 236 1.71 17.20 -10.01
C GLY A 236 3.03 16.64 -9.53
N LEU A 237 3.01 15.80 -8.48
CA LEU A 237 4.21 15.11 -7.97
C LEU A 237 4.52 13.86 -8.78
N HIS A 238 3.50 13.17 -9.30
CA HIS A 238 3.65 12.00 -10.17
C HIS A 238 3.31 12.34 -11.61
N ASN A 239 3.98 11.63 -12.51
CA ASN A 239 3.74 11.67 -13.95
C ASN A 239 3.51 10.25 -14.46
N ARG A 240 2.49 10.07 -15.28
CA ARG A 240 2.12 8.78 -15.86
C ARG A 240 3.24 8.13 -16.69
N ASP A 241 4.03 8.94 -17.39
CA ASP A 241 5.17 8.44 -18.17
C ASP A 241 6.24 7.77 -17.28
N GLU A 242 6.40 8.25 -16.04
CA GLU A 242 7.28 7.64 -15.05
C GLU A 242 6.74 6.29 -14.56
N LEU A 243 5.41 6.16 -14.40
CA LEU A 243 4.79 4.89 -14.06
C LEU A 243 5.01 3.83 -15.15
N TYR A 244 4.90 4.21 -16.43
CA TYR A 244 5.15 3.27 -17.53
C TYR A 244 6.58 2.72 -17.55
N GLN A 245 7.56 3.46 -17.02
CA GLN A 245 8.92 2.97 -16.86
C GLN A 245 9.07 1.90 -15.76
N LEU A 246 8.08 1.79 -14.87
CA LEU A 246 8.01 0.77 -13.82
C LEU A 246 7.12 -0.43 -14.20
N GLN A 247 6.46 -0.41 -15.35
CA GLN A 247 5.40 -1.37 -15.69
C GLN A 247 5.86 -2.83 -15.52
N ASP A 248 7.05 -3.18 -15.98
CA ASP A 248 7.60 -4.53 -15.89
C ASP A 248 8.08 -4.91 -14.48
N LYS A 249 8.07 -3.97 -13.55
CA LYS A 249 8.45 -4.15 -12.14
C LYS A 249 7.26 -4.22 -11.19
N ILE A 250 6.03 -4.05 -11.70
CA ILE A 250 4.82 -4.07 -10.87
C ILE A 250 4.50 -5.51 -10.48
N VAL A 251 4.51 -5.79 -9.18
CA VAL A 251 4.28 -7.12 -8.61
C VAL A 251 2.91 -7.26 -7.97
N GLY A 252 2.24 -6.16 -7.68
CA GLY A 252 0.91 -6.11 -7.10
C GLY A 252 0.26 -4.75 -7.23
N VAL A 253 -1.05 -4.71 -7.03
CA VAL A 253 -1.84 -3.47 -7.18
C VAL A 253 -2.84 -3.36 -6.04
N HIS A 254 -2.86 -2.21 -5.35
CA HIS A 254 -4.00 -1.75 -4.57
C HIS A 254 -4.98 -1.02 -5.47
N ILE A 255 -6.23 -1.46 -5.48
CA ILE A 255 -7.27 -0.93 -6.35
C ILE A 255 -8.34 -0.27 -5.50
N HIS A 256 -8.51 1.01 -5.69
CA HIS A 256 -9.61 1.80 -5.14
C HIS A 256 -9.86 3.05 -5.98
N ASP A 257 -11.06 3.58 -5.88
CA ASP A 257 -11.45 4.81 -6.57
C ASP A 257 -10.94 6.03 -5.80
N ALA A 258 -10.63 7.10 -6.52
CA ALA A 258 -10.16 8.35 -5.97
C ALA A 258 -10.81 9.54 -6.69
N ILE A 259 -10.99 10.64 -5.98
CA ILE A 259 -11.46 11.91 -6.53
C ILE A 259 -10.70 13.09 -5.95
N GLY A 260 -10.03 13.84 -6.80
CA GLY A 260 -9.19 14.97 -6.39
C GLY A 260 -8.02 14.50 -5.52
N VAL A 261 -8.06 14.83 -4.23
CA VAL A 261 -7.05 14.46 -3.23
C VAL A 261 -7.64 13.62 -2.09
N ASN A 262 -8.64 12.79 -2.42
CA ASN A 262 -9.27 11.81 -1.53
C ASN A 262 -9.36 10.47 -2.23
N ASP A 263 -9.16 9.39 -1.49
CA ASP A 263 -9.01 8.02 -1.98
C ASP A 263 -9.75 6.98 -1.14
N HIS A 264 -9.42 5.70 -1.37
CA HIS A 264 -9.96 4.52 -0.69
C HIS A 264 -11.49 4.37 -0.83
N PHE A 265 -12.08 4.88 -1.92
CA PHE A 265 -13.49 4.62 -2.24
C PHE A 265 -13.65 3.30 -2.99
N ALA A 266 -14.83 2.70 -2.88
CA ALA A 266 -15.18 1.52 -3.68
C ALA A 266 -15.07 1.84 -5.19
N PRO A 267 -14.60 0.90 -6.03
CA PRO A 267 -14.37 1.13 -7.45
C PRO A 267 -15.59 1.74 -8.16
N TYR A 268 -15.37 2.75 -8.99
CA TYR A 268 -16.41 3.42 -9.79
C TYR A 268 -17.55 4.09 -9.01
N MET A 269 -17.36 4.34 -7.71
CA MET A 269 -18.40 5.01 -6.90
C MET A 269 -18.22 6.53 -6.85
N LYS A 270 -17.06 7.04 -7.20
CA LYS A 270 -16.76 8.48 -7.21
C LYS A 270 -16.23 8.97 -8.56
N SER A 271 -15.54 8.12 -9.29
CA SER A 271 -14.92 8.45 -10.58
C SER A 271 -14.75 7.18 -11.44
N ASP A 272 -14.16 7.34 -12.60
CA ASP A 272 -13.72 6.27 -13.51
C ASP A 272 -12.18 6.21 -13.60
N CYS A 273 -11.46 6.79 -12.65
CA CYS A 273 -10.00 6.91 -12.69
C CYS A 273 -9.28 5.54 -12.79
N ILE A 274 -9.90 4.47 -12.32
CA ILE A 274 -9.36 3.10 -12.41
C ILE A 274 -9.19 2.65 -13.87
N ASP A 275 -9.98 3.19 -14.79
CA ASP A 275 -9.91 2.79 -16.21
C ASP A 275 -8.53 3.02 -16.83
N GLU A 276 -7.84 4.06 -16.41
CA GLU A 276 -6.50 4.37 -16.87
C GLU A 276 -5.44 3.34 -16.44
N PHE A 277 -5.71 2.58 -15.38
CA PHE A 277 -4.83 1.55 -14.85
C PHE A 277 -5.22 0.13 -15.30
N LEU A 278 -6.36 -0.06 -15.98
CA LEU A 278 -6.83 -1.39 -16.40
C LEU A 278 -5.78 -2.18 -17.20
N PRO A 279 -5.01 -1.57 -18.14
CA PRO A 279 -3.97 -2.31 -18.86
C PRO A 279 -2.91 -2.92 -17.93
N ILE A 280 -2.55 -2.22 -16.84
CA ILE A 280 -1.62 -2.71 -15.83
C ILE A 280 -2.30 -3.77 -14.97
N ILE A 281 -3.48 -3.46 -14.43
CA ILE A 281 -4.21 -4.35 -13.51
C ILE A 281 -4.47 -5.72 -14.17
N LYS A 282 -4.79 -5.77 -15.45
CA LYS A 282 -5.03 -7.05 -16.18
C LYS A 282 -3.81 -7.96 -16.15
N ASN A 283 -2.61 -7.41 -16.21
CA ASN A 283 -1.36 -8.16 -16.35
C ASN A 283 -0.68 -8.52 -15.01
N VAL A 284 -1.13 -7.97 -13.89
CA VAL A 284 -0.56 -8.23 -12.56
C VAL A 284 -1.30 -9.38 -11.89
N GLU A 285 -0.59 -10.28 -11.19
CA GLU A 285 -1.22 -11.39 -10.48
C GLU A 285 -1.95 -10.95 -9.22
N LEU A 286 -1.30 -10.13 -8.38
CA LEU A 286 -1.83 -9.71 -7.08
C LEU A 286 -2.65 -8.42 -7.24
N LYS A 287 -3.98 -8.58 -7.17
CA LYS A 287 -4.98 -7.51 -7.32
C LYS A 287 -5.77 -7.39 -6.03
N VAL A 288 -5.52 -6.36 -5.26
CA VAL A 288 -6.11 -6.18 -3.94
C VAL A 288 -7.01 -4.95 -3.91
N LEU A 289 -8.27 -5.13 -3.52
CA LEU A 289 -9.14 -4.00 -3.20
C LEU A 289 -8.80 -3.50 -1.80
N GLU A 290 -8.20 -2.31 -1.71
CA GLU A 290 -7.89 -1.66 -0.44
C GLU A 290 -8.84 -0.48 -0.19
N LEU A 291 -9.87 -0.71 0.60
CA LEU A 291 -10.95 0.24 0.78
C LEU A 291 -10.98 0.82 2.20
N GLY A 292 -11.43 2.07 2.31
CA GLY A 292 -11.66 2.71 3.60
C GLY A 292 -12.95 2.20 4.27
N CYS A 293 -13.00 2.24 5.60
CA CYS A 293 -14.11 1.72 6.42
C CYS A 293 -15.47 2.40 6.21
N LYS A 294 -15.52 3.51 5.47
CA LYS A 294 -16.76 4.25 5.18
C LYS A 294 -17.53 3.72 3.96
N ASN A 295 -16.95 2.79 3.20
CA ASN A 295 -17.65 2.22 2.05
C ASN A 295 -18.74 1.24 2.52
N SER A 296 -19.93 1.37 1.96
CA SER A 296 -21.03 0.43 2.23
C SER A 296 -20.81 -0.92 1.53
N LYS A 297 -21.39 -2.00 2.06
CA LYS A 297 -21.33 -3.33 1.41
C LYS A 297 -21.93 -3.29 0.01
N GLU A 298 -22.99 -2.52 -0.18
CA GLU A 298 -23.67 -2.32 -1.46
C GLU A 298 -22.74 -1.65 -2.49
N ASP A 299 -22.04 -0.58 -2.11
CA ASP A 299 -21.09 0.12 -3.00
C ASP A 299 -19.91 -0.77 -3.35
N ILE A 300 -19.39 -1.54 -2.38
CA ILE A 300 -18.30 -2.49 -2.60
C ILE A 300 -18.71 -3.54 -3.64
N ILE A 301 -19.84 -4.21 -3.45
CA ILE A 301 -20.32 -5.26 -4.36
C ILE A 301 -20.60 -4.69 -5.75
N LYS A 302 -21.27 -3.54 -5.82
CA LYS A 302 -21.59 -2.86 -7.08
C LYS A 302 -20.31 -2.46 -7.82
N GLY A 303 -19.42 -1.74 -7.16
CA GLY A 303 -18.19 -1.24 -7.76
C GLY A 303 -17.25 -2.37 -8.18
N THR A 304 -17.09 -3.39 -7.33
CA THR A 304 -16.29 -4.57 -7.69
C THR A 304 -16.88 -5.33 -8.87
N SER A 305 -18.21 -5.41 -8.99
CA SER A 305 -18.83 -6.05 -10.14
C SER A 305 -18.52 -5.33 -11.46
N ILE A 306 -18.52 -3.99 -11.45
CA ILE A 306 -18.12 -3.18 -12.61
C ILE A 306 -16.65 -3.42 -12.96
N LEU A 307 -15.76 -3.38 -11.96
CA LEU A 307 -14.33 -3.66 -12.14
C LEU A 307 -14.11 -5.04 -12.76
N TYR A 308 -14.72 -6.06 -12.17
CA TYR A 308 -14.58 -7.45 -12.59
C TYR A 308 -15.03 -7.64 -14.05
N ASP A 309 -16.15 -7.02 -14.46
CA ASP A 309 -16.62 -7.07 -15.85
C ASP A 309 -15.64 -6.41 -16.82
N LYS A 310 -14.97 -5.33 -16.42
CA LYS A 310 -13.95 -4.65 -17.24
C LYS A 310 -12.65 -5.44 -17.32
N LEU A 311 -12.29 -6.17 -16.27
CA LEU A 311 -11.10 -7.04 -16.27
C LEU A 311 -11.27 -8.29 -17.16
N MET A 312 -12.51 -8.79 -17.29
CA MET A 312 -12.82 -9.99 -18.09
C MET A 312 -13.03 -9.70 -19.58
N ARG A 313 -13.11 -8.45 -19.98
CA ARG A 313 -13.17 -8.00 -21.39
C ARG A 313 -11.77 -7.79 -21.96
#